data_1aacba97a6188689a349a249ee678335
#
_entry.id   1aacba97a6188689a349a249ee678335
#
_cell.length_a   1.000
_cell.length_b   1.000
_cell.length_c   1.000
_cell.angle_alpha   90.00
_cell.angle_beta   90.00
_cell.angle_gamma   90.00
#
_symmetry.space_group_name_H-M   'P 1'
#
loop_
_entity.id
_entity.type
_entity.pdbx_description
1 polymer ?
#
loop_
_entity_poly.entity_id
_entity_poly.type
_entity_poly.pdbx_seq_one_letter_code
_entity_poly.pdbx_strand_id
1 'polypeptide(L)'
;MKKKIVSICLTAMLIGGMSITSIREVRAAEIKSIDGSLLTHEEESIGYDQKVTRGKDLLTGYSKCVKLEEDGKIYAGGTTIAAQVVDSVQIAVMVERAKEEDTEWSYYDGWQKENKNTNRAMSNRTLYVDGGYYYRVRCTHVANSDMSSSFTDGIYID
;
A
#
# COMPACT_ATOMS: atom_id res chain seq x y z
N MET A 1 48.28 68.88 20.35
CA MET A 1 48.83 67.99 21.35
C MET A 1 47.81 66.81 21.51
N LYS A 2 48.17 65.66 21.03
CA LYS A 2 47.27 64.59 20.77
C LYS A 2 47.28 63.55 21.93
N LYS A 3 46.16 63.33 22.59
CA LYS A 3 46.03 62.31 23.60
C LYS A 3 45.62 60.99 22.90
N LYS A 4 46.46 59.97 23.03
CA LYS A 4 46.16 58.60 22.60
C LYS A 4 45.41 57.86 23.73
N ILE A 5 44.22 57.44 23.43
CA ILE A 5 43.44 56.55 24.32
C ILE A 5 43.76 55.14 23.90
N VAL A 6 44.35 54.36 24.79
CA VAL A 6 44.61 52.94 24.61
C VAL A 6 43.40 52.23 25.12
N SER A 7 42.66 51.57 24.22
CA SER A 7 41.54 50.71 24.54
C SER A 7 42.07 49.30 24.80
N ILE A 8 41.87 48.81 26.00
CA ILE A 8 42.22 47.46 26.43
C ILE A 8 40.97 46.57 26.09
N CYS A 9 41.09 45.80 25.04
CA CYS A 9 40.09 44.75 24.78
C CYS A 9 40.32 43.54 25.68
N LEU A 10 39.43 43.35 26.63
CA LEU A 10 39.37 42.19 27.48
C LEU A 10 38.72 41.02 26.68
N THR A 11 39.56 40.11 26.20
CA THR A 11 39.08 38.91 25.52
C THR A 11 38.65 37.87 26.57
N ALA A 12 37.38 37.76 26.82
CA ALA A 12 36.82 36.67 27.58
C ALA A 12 36.77 35.42 26.71
N MET A 13 37.63 34.43 26.97
CA MET A 13 37.53 33.09 26.39
C MET A 13 36.37 32.34 27.06
N LEU A 14 35.25 32.27 26.38
CA LEU A 14 34.18 31.30 26.68
C LEU A 14 34.58 29.96 26.04
N ILE A 15 35.07 29.05 26.88
CA ILE A 15 35.21 27.65 26.52
C ILE A 15 33.81 27.03 26.59
N GLY A 16 33.07 27.19 25.49
CA GLY A 16 31.80 26.48 25.28
C GLY A 16 32.09 25.02 24.95
N GLY A 17 31.78 24.12 25.88
CA GLY A 17 31.85 22.71 25.62
C GLY A 17 30.98 22.37 24.42
N MET A 18 31.58 21.95 23.31
CA MET A 18 30.87 21.32 22.20
C MET A 18 30.34 19.94 22.67
N SER A 19 29.11 19.92 23.10
CA SER A 19 28.36 18.67 23.16
C SER A 19 28.22 18.17 21.73
N ILE A 20 29.02 17.18 21.36
CA ILE A 20 28.83 16.43 20.13
C ILE A 20 27.56 15.63 20.32
N THR A 21 26.41 16.24 20.05
CA THR A 21 25.18 15.47 19.85
C THR A 21 25.41 14.63 18.58
N SER A 22 25.66 13.35 18.77
CA SER A 22 25.64 12.38 17.68
C SER A 22 24.25 12.48 17.05
N ILE A 23 24.19 13.18 15.93
CA ILE A 23 23.03 13.12 15.02
C ILE A 23 23.01 11.67 14.56
N ARG A 24 22.18 10.83 15.21
CA ARG A 24 21.79 9.57 14.62
C ARG A 24 21.04 9.95 13.35
N GLU A 25 21.67 9.72 12.21
CA GLU A 25 20.94 9.65 10.95
C GLU A 25 19.85 8.59 11.16
N VAL A 26 18.63 9.05 11.32
CA VAL A 26 17.46 8.19 11.15
C VAL A 26 17.42 7.92 9.65
N ARG A 27 18.13 6.87 9.22
CA ARG A 27 17.90 6.30 7.91
C ARG A 27 16.43 5.90 7.91
N ALA A 28 15.62 6.60 7.14
CA ALA A 28 14.29 6.11 6.78
C ALA A 28 14.53 4.69 6.26
N ALA A 29 13.95 3.69 6.94
CA ALA A 29 14.03 2.31 6.47
C ALA A 29 13.51 2.33 5.04
N GLU A 30 14.32 1.83 4.10
CA GLU A 30 13.91 1.73 2.71
C GLU A 30 12.72 0.78 2.67
N ILE A 31 11.53 1.30 2.39
CA ILE A 31 10.32 0.49 2.34
C ILE A 31 10.46 -0.43 1.13
N LYS A 32 10.56 -1.73 1.40
CA LYS A 32 10.69 -2.74 0.36
C LYS A 32 9.38 -2.85 -0.43
N SER A 33 9.50 -3.06 -1.74
CA SER A 33 8.38 -3.37 -2.61
C SER A 33 8.61 -4.66 -3.40
N ILE A 34 7.54 -5.40 -3.67
CA ILE A 34 7.53 -6.60 -4.51
C ILE A 34 6.44 -6.41 -5.56
N ASP A 35 6.82 -6.45 -6.84
CA ASP A 35 5.88 -6.31 -7.96
C ASP A 35 4.93 -5.10 -7.80
N GLY A 36 5.51 -3.94 -7.41
CA GLY A 36 4.80 -2.67 -7.27
C GLY A 36 3.99 -2.49 -5.99
N SER A 37 3.84 -3.50 -5.14
CA SER A 37 3.23 -3.41 -3.80
C SER A 37 4.29 -3.15 -2.75
N LEU A 38 4.11 -2.14 -1.90
CA LEU A 38 4.94 -1.89 -0.73
C LEU A 38 4.69 -2.97 0.33
N LEU A 39 5.71 -3.36 1.10
CA LEU A 39 5.55 -4.18 2.29
C LEU A 39 5.34 -3.24 3.48
N THR A 40 4.14 -3.25 4.07
CA THR A 40 3.73 -2.29 5.10
C THR A 40 3.23 -2.96 6.37
N HIS A 41 3.24 -2.22 7.47
CA HIS A 41 2.58 -2.59 8.73
C HIS A 41 1.28 -1.80 8.95
N GLU A 42 0.71 -1.26 7.86
CA GLU A 42 -0.58 -0.58 7.91
C GLU A 42 -1.72 -1.58 8.16
N GLU A 43 -2.82 -1.12 8.74
CA GLU A 43 -3.99 -1.96 9.03
C GLU A 43 -4.87 -2.19 7.80
N GLU A 44 -4.78 -1.31 6.80
CA GLU A 44 -5.50 -1.48 5.53
C GLU A 44 -4.74 -0.92 4.34
N SER A 45 -5.02 -1.48 3.17
CA SER A 45 -4.60 -0.92 1.88
C SER A 45 -5.71 -1.07 0.84
N ILE A 46 -5.84 -0.03 0.02
CA ILE A 46 -6.77 -0.01 -1.10
C ILE A 46 -5.99 0.32 -2.37
N GLY A 47 -6.09 -0.56 -3.37
CA GLY A 47 -5.50 -0.35 -4.68
C GLY A 47 -6.58 -0.09 -5.72
N TYR A 48 -6.43 0.97 -6.51
CA TYR A 48 -7.32 1.26 -7.63
C TYR A 48 -6.73 0.76 -8.93
N ASP A 49 -7.61 0.46 -9.88
CA ASP A 49 -7.17 0.04 -11.20
C ASP A 49 -6.43 1.19 -11.91
N GLN A 50 -5.27 0.85 -12.46
CA GLN A 50 -4.55 1.79 -13.31
C GLN A 50 -5.22 1.82 -14.70
N LYS A 51 -5.31 3.03 -15.28
CA LYS A 51 -5.88 3.24 -16.62
C LYS A 51 -5.02 2.56 -17.69
N VAL A 52 -5.24 1.29 -17.88
CA VAL A 52 -4.85 0.60 -19.11
C VAL A 52 -6.00 0.77 -20.08
N THR A 53 -5.74 0.83 -21.39
CA THR A 53 -6.70 1.04 -22.47
C THR A 53 -8.08 0.41 -22.19
N ARG A 54 -8.96 1.20 -21.60
CA ARG A 54 -10.33 0.77 -21.31
C ARG A 54 -11.19 1.06 -22.51
N GLY A 55 -12.09 0.16 -22.81
CA GLY A 55 -13.22 0.45 -23.64
C GLY A 55 -14.18 1.41 -22.91
N LYS A 56 -15.43 1.41 -23.30
CA LYS A 56 -16.46 2.34 -22.80
C LYS A 56 -17.28 1.79 -21.63
N ASP A 57 -17.18 0.48 -21.35
CA ASP A 57 -18.08 -0.21 -20.42
C ASP A 57 -17.51 -0.25 -19.00
N LEU A 58 -16.21 -0.42 -18.82
CA LEU A 58 -15.57 -0.44 -17.50
C LEU A 58 -15.24 0.99 -17.02
N LEU A 59 -15.84 1.41 -15.90
CA LEU A 59 -15.57 2.72 -15.31
C LEU A 59 -14.35 2.68 -14.40
N THR A 60 -14.33 1.79 -13.40
CA THR A 60 -13.23 1.63 -12.44
C THR A 60 -13.34 0.31 -11.69
N GLY A 61 -12.24 -0.08 -11.05
CA GLY A 61 -12.18 -1.18 -10.11
C GLY A 61 -11.23 -0.88 -8.96
N TYR A 62 -11.44 -1.56 -7.83
CA TYR A 62 -10.49 -1.49 -6.72
C TYR A 62 -10.40 -2.82 -5.97
N SER A 63 -9.27 -3.02 -5.35
CA SER A 63 -8.98 -4.10 -4.41
C SER A 63 -8.81 -3.54 -3.00
N LYS A 64 -9.14 -4.33 -1.99
CA LYS A 64 -9.01 -3.95 -0.57
C LYS A 64 -8.51 -5.12 0.25
N CYS A 65 -7.51 -4.85 1.11
CA CYS A 65 -7.03 -5.73 2.14
C CYS A 65 -7.10 -5.00 3.48
N VAL A 66 -7.60 -5.66 4.53
CA VAL A 66 -7.70 -5.09 5.89
C VAL A 66 -7.30 -6.16 6.89
N LYS A 67 -6.38 -5.83 7.80
CA LYS A 67 -6.10 -6.60 9.02
C LYS A 67 -7.28 -6.40 9.98
N LEU A 68 -7.84 -7.49 10.49
CA LEU A 68 -8.93 -7.41 11.45
C LEU A 68 -8.39 -7.51 12.88
N GLU A 69 -9.18 -7.06 13.85
CA GLU A 69 -8.81 -7.06 15.28
C GLU A 69 -8.49 -8.47 15.82
N GLU A 70 -9.07 -9.50 15.22
CA GLU A 70 -8.80 -10.90 15.57
C GLU A 70 -7.51 -11.35 14.89
N ASP A 71 -6.57 -11.86 15.67
CA ASP A 71 -5.25 -12.30 15.21
C ASP A 71 -5.34 -13.32 14.06
N GLY A 72 -4.47 -13.14 13.06
CA GLY A 72 -4.43 -14.01 11.89
C GLY A 72 -5.66 -13.90 11.00
N LYS A 73 -6.40 -12.79 11.00
CA LYS A 73 -7.63 -12.62 10.26
C LYS A 73 -7.59 -11.38 9.37
N ILE A 74 -7.88 -11.57 8.08
CA ILE A 74 -7.95 -10.46 7.11
C ILE A 74 -9.31 -10.42 6.40
N TYR A 75 -9.74 -9.22 6.05
CA TYR A 75 -10.74 -9.00 5.02
C TYR A 75 -10.03 -8.81 3.69
N ALA A 76 -10.44 -9.55 2.67
CA ALA A 76 -9.90 -9.47 1.31
C ALA A 76 -11.04 -9.36 0.30
N GLY A 77 -10.93 -8.47 -0.67
CA GLY A 77 -11.96 -8.32 -1.68
C GLY A 77 -11.77 -7.12 -2.59
N GLY A 78 -12.81 -6.81 -3.35
CA GLY A 78 -12.81 -5.69 -4.27
C GLY A 78 -14.16 -5.45 -4.93
N THR A 79 -14.17 -4.45 -5.79
CA THR A 79 -15.37 -4.05 -6.54
C THR A 79 -14.99 -3.69 -7.98
N THR A 80 -15.80 -4.13 -8.92
CA THR A 80 -15.81 -3.71 -10.33
C THR A 80 -17.02 -2.82 -10.56
N ILE A 81 -16.84 -1.68 -11.19
CA ILE A 81 -17.90 -0.72 -11.51
C ILE A 81 -17.86 -0.45 -13.03
N ALA A 82 -18.98 -0.70 -13.69
CA ALA A 82 -19.19 -0.34 -15.09
C ALA A 82 -19.77 1.08 -15.21
N ALA A 83 -19.54 1.73 -16.35
CA ALA A 83 -20.02 3.08 -16.62
C ALA A 83 -21.55 3.16 -16.75
N GLN A 84 -22.18 2.06 -17.09
CA GLN A 84 -23.63 1.88 -17.22
C GLN A 84 -24.01 0.44 -16.90
N VAL A 85 -25.31 0.13 -16.92
CA VAL A 85 -25.76 -1.26 -16.85
C VAL A 85 -25.29 -1.99 -18.10
N VAL A 86 -24.58 -3.11 -17.91
CA VAL A 86 -24.02 -3.95 -18.98
C VAL A 86 -24.46 -5.40 -18.78
N ASP A 87 -24.28 -6.23 -19.81
CA ASP A 87 -24.71 -7.62 -19.77
C ASP A 87 -23.97 -8.45 -18.71
N SER A 88 -22.68 -8.15 -18.50
CA SER A 88 -21.84 -8.87 -17.56
C SER A 88 -20.84 -7.93 -16.87
N VAL A 89 -20.82 -7.98 -15.54
CA VAL A 89 -19.76 -7.39 -14.71
C VAL A 89 -19.15 -8.49 -13.85
N GLN A 90 -17.81 -8.64 -13.90
CA GLN A 90 -17.09 -9.69 -13.20
C GLN A 90 -15.97 -9.12 -12.34
N ILE A 91 -15.66 -9.84 -11.28
CA ILE A 91 -14.48 -9.64 -10.46
C ILE A 91 -13.86 -10.99 -10.13
N ALA A 92 -12.54 -11.13 -10.37
CA ALA A 92 -11.74 -12.20 -9.81
C ALA A 92 -10.84 -11.60 -8.72
N VAL A 93 -10.87 -12.20 -7.54
CA VAL A 93 -10.07 -11.79 -6.37
C VAL A 93 -9.02 -12.86 -6.14
N MET A 94 -7.77 -12.43 -6.01
CA MET A 94 -6.63 -13.26 -5.66
C MET A 94 -5.96 -12.68 -4.43
N VAL A 95 -5.72 -13.53 -3.42
CA VAL A 95 -4.93 -13.21 -2.25
C VAL A 95 -3.56 -13.84 -2.43
N GLU A 96 -2.54 -13.04 -2.26
CA GLU A 96 -1.15 -13.45 -2.38
C GLU A 96 -0.41 -13.12 -1.08
N ARG A 97 0.65 -13.88 -0.80
CA ARG A 97 1.50 -13.65 0.37
C ARG A 97 2.98 -13.66 0.02
N ALA A 98 3.77 -12.95 0.81
CA ALA A 98 5.23 -12.96 0.74
C ALA A 98 5.83 -12.74 2.13
N LYS A 99 7.06 -13.19 2.32
CA LYS A 99 7.90 -12.78 3.44
C LYS A 99 8.74 -11.57 3.06
N GLU A 100 9.35 -10.94 4.06
CA GLU A 100 10.21 -9.78 3.80
C GLU A 100 11.40 -10.13 2.89
N GLU A 101 11.97 -11.33 2.99
CA GLU A 101 13.09 -11.80 2.17
C GLU A 101 12.69 -12.21 0.74
N ASP A 102 11.41 -12.42 0.46
CA ASP A 102 10.94 -12.87 -0.84
C ASP A 102 11.09 -11.79 -1.92
N THR A 103 11.20 -12.23 -3.16
CA THR A 103 11.26 -11.36 -4.36
C THR A 103 10.00 -11.44 -5.22
N GLU A 104 9.12 -12.38 -4.90
CA GLU A 104 7.87 -12.65 -5.64
C GLU A 104 6.74 -12.95 -4.65
N TRP A 105 5.52 -12.65 -5.07
CA TRP A 105 4.31 -13.02 -4.36
C TRP A 105 3.92 -14.46 -4.65
N SER A 106 3.54 -15.21 -3.61
CA SER A 106 3.00 -16.56 -3.73
C SER A 106 1.49 -16.55 -3.62
N TYR A 107 0.80 -17.32 -4.45
CA TYR A 107 -0.65 -17.51 -4.37
C TYR A 107 -1.04 -18.10 -3.01
N TYR A 108 -2.10 -17.55 -2.41
CA TYR A 108 -2.67 -18.04 -1.15
C TYR A 108 -4.11 -18.56 -1.33
N ASP A 109 -5.02 -17.71 -1.82
CA ASP A 109 -6.44 -18.06 -2.07
C ASP A 109 -6.99 -17.23 -3.23
N GLY A 110 -8.12 -17.65 -3.81
CA GLY A 110 -8.76 -16.89 -4.86
C GLY A 110 -10.16 -17.36 -5.20
N TRP A 111 -10.97 -16.44 -5.69
CA TRP A 111 -12.34 -16.69 -6.09
C TRP A 111 -12.80 -15.66 -7.11
N GLN A 112 -13.95 -15.92 -7.71
CA GLN A 112 -14.54 -15.01 -8.70
C GLN A 112 -16.04 -14.86 -8.48
N LYS A 113 -16.60 -13.77 -9.01
CA LYS A 113 -18.02 -13.49 -9.03
C LYS A 113 -18.40 -12.79 -10.33
N GLU A 114 -19.52 -13.16 -10.89
CA GLU A 114 -20.16 -12.51 -12.02
C GLU A 114 -21.56 -12.07 -11.65
N ASN A 115 -21.93 -10.87 -12.06
CA ASN A 115 -23.30 -10.36 -12.02
C ASN A 115 -23.75 -10.02 -13.42
N LYS A 116 -25.01 -10.31 -13.75
CA LYS A 116 -25.62 -10.03 -15.07
C LYS A 116 -26.54 -8.83 -15.00
N ASN A 117 -26.67 -8.10 -16.11
CA ASN A 117 -27.58 -6.97 -16.28
C ASN A 117 -27.44 -5.94 -15.13
N THR A 118 -26.21 -5.52 -14.85
CA THR A 118 -25.88 -4.64 -13.74
C THR A 118 -24.69 -3.74 -14.10
N ASN A 119 -24.43 -2.75 -13.26
CA ASN A 119 -23.24 -1.92 -13.37
C ASN A 119 -22.21 -2.20 -12.28
N ARG A 120 -22.41 -3.26 -11.44
CA ARG A 120 -21.50 -3.51 -10.31
C ARG A 120 -21.37 -4.99 -9.97
N ALA A 121 -20.13 -5.41 -9.70
CA ALA A 121 -19.83 -6.68 -9.02
C ALA A 121 -18.91 -6.40 -7.84
N MET A 122 -19.30 -6.84 -6.65
CA MET A 122 -18.48 -6.79 -5.43
C MET A 122 -18.33 -8.20 -4.89
N SER A 123 -17.11 -8.55 -4.51
CA SER A 123 -16.83 -9.85 -3.93
C SER A 123 -15.75 -9.72 -2.85
N ASN A 124 -16.02 -10.31 -1.69
CA ASN A 124 -15.11 -10.28 -0.55
C ASN A 124 -15.25 -11.53 0.30
N ARG A 125 -14.22 -11.82 1.07
CA ARG A 125 -14.20 -12.86 2.10
C ARG A 125 -13.40 -12.39 3.31
N THR A 126 -13.72 -12.93 4.46
CA THR A 126 -12.85 -12.92 5.63
C THR A 126 -12.10 -14.26 5.66
N LEU A 127 -10.78 -14.18 5.79
CA LEU A 127 -9.90 -15.35 5.77
C LEU A 127 -9.08 -15.40 7.05
N TYR A 128 -8.88 -16.63 7.56
CA TYR A 128 -7.84 -16.90 8.54
C TYR A 128 -6.55 -17.18 7.79
N VAL A 129 -5.48 -16.51 8.18
CA VAL A 129 -4.20 -16.56 7.49
C VAL A 129 -3.06 -16.80 8.48
N ASP A 130 -1.93 -17.31 7.97
CA ASP A 130 -0.75 -17.57 8.79
C ASP A 130 -0.05 -16.24 9.16
N GLY A 131 0.43 -16.13 10.40
CA GLY A 131 1.29 -15.03 10.81
C GLY A 131 2.70 -15.10 10.21
N GLY A 132 3.42 -13.97 10.26
CA GLY A 132 4.78 -13.86 9.75
C GLY A 132 4.87 -13.61 8.24
N TYR A 133 3.78 -13.18 7.61
CA TYR A 133 3.70 -12.87 6.19
C TYR A 133 3.05 -11.52 5.94
N TYR A 134 3.40 -10.93 4.80
CA TYR A 134 2.65 -9.85 4.17
C TYR A 134 1.59 -10.44 3.25
N TYR A 135 0.38 -9.90 3.27
CA TYR A 135 -0.73 -10.30 2.40
C TYR A 135 -1.17 -9.15 1.54
N ARG A 136 -1.37 -9.38 0.25
CA ARG A 136 -1.99 -8.41 -0.67
C ARG A 136 -3.19 -9.02 -1.39
N VAL A 137 -4.05 -8.15 -1.85
CA VAL A 137 -5.20 -8.51 -2.68
C VAL A 137 -5.00 -7.96 -4.08
N ARG A 138 -5.07 -8.83 -5.07
CA ARG A 138 -5.10 -8.46 -6.49
C ARG A 138 -6.48 -8.78 -7.05
N CYS A 139 -7.08 -7.83 -7.78
CA CYS A 139 -8.35 -8.04 -8.46
C CYS A 139 -8.21 -7.86 -9.97
N THR A 140 -8.90 -8.71 -10.72
CA THR A 140 -9.18 -8.50 -12.14
C THR A 140 -10.62 -8.05 -12.27
N HIS A 141 -10.84 -6.96 -13.00
CA HIS A 141 -12.12 -6.30 -13.20
C HIS A 141 -12.54 -6.43 -14.65
N VAL A 142 -13.76 -6.90 -14.89
CA VAL A 142 -14.28 -7.07 -16.26
C VAL A 142 -15.69 -6.47 -16.35
N ALA A 143 -15.94 -5.69 -17.40
CA ALA A 143 -17.26 -5.21 -17.80
C ALA A 143 -17.44 -5.50 -19.30
N ASN A 144 -18.29 -6.47 -19.65
CA ASN A 144 -18.38 -7.06 -20.99
C ASN A 144 -17.00 -7.53 -21.49
N SER A 145 -16.42 -6.80 -22.46
CA SER A 145 -15.09 -7.08 -23.03
C SER A 145 -13.97 -6.23 -22.44
N ASP A 146 -14.31 -5.21 -21.63
CA ASP A 146 -13.31 -4.32 -21.03
C ASP A 146 -12.70 -4.98 -19.80
N MET A 147 -11.40 -4.83 -19.63
CA MET A 147 -10.67 -5.44 -18.53
C MET A 147 -9.66 -4.47 -17.92
N SER A 148 -9.50 -4.53 -16.61
CA SER A 148 -8.43 -3.87 -15.87
C SER A 148 -8.00 -4.72 -14.67
N SER A 149 -6.98 -4.29 -13.95
CA SER A 149 -6.56 -4.91 -12.70
C SER A 149 -6.19 -3.86 -11.65
N SER A 150 -6.35 -4.22 -10.39
CA SER A 150 -5.88 -3.45 -9.24
C SER A 150 -5.18 -4.36 -8.26
N PHE A 151 -4.33 -3.80 -7.39
CA PHE A 151 -3.72 -4.53 -6.30
C PHE A 151 -3.44 -3.59 -5.11
N THR A 152 -3.45 -4.15 -3.92
CA THR A 152 -3.12 -3.44 -2.68
C THR A 152 -1.62 -3.51 -2.40
N ASP A 153 -1.13 -2.71 -1.47
CA ASP A 153 0.11 -2.99 -0.78
C ASP A 153 -0.01 -4.25 0.08
N GLY A 154 1.12 -4.78 0.49
CA GLY A 154 1.19 -5.90 1.41
C GLY A 154 1.03 -5.43 2.84
N ILE A 155 0.11 -6.06 3.58
CA ILE A 155 -0.15 -5.81 5.01
C ILE A 155 0.46 -6.96 5.81
N TYR A 156 1.30 -6.62 6.79
CA TYR A 156 1.92 -7.62 7.67
C TYR A 156 0.93 -8.18 8.70
N ILE A 157 0.92 -9.50 8.83
CA ILE A 157 0.15 -10.21 9.84
C ILE A 157 1.14 -10.87 10.80
N ASP A 158 1.02 -10.56 12.10
CA ASP A 158 1.87 -11.06 13.18
C ASP A 158 1.70 -12.56 13.40
#